data_9a3b2ddbe07329505f0db01e04a0e1b0
#
_entry.id   9a3b2ddbe07329505f0db01e04a0e1b0
#
_cell.length_a   1.000
_cell.length_b   1.000
_cell.length_c   1.000
_cell.angle_alpha   90.00
_cell.angle_beta   90.00
_cell.angle_gamma   90.00
#
_symmetry.space_group_name_H-M   'P 1'
#
loop_
_entity.id
_entity.type
_entity.pdbx_description
1 polymer ?
#
loop_
_entity_poly.entity_id
_entity_poly.type
_entity_poly.pdbx_seq_one_letter_code
_entity_poly.pdbx_strand_id
1 'polypeptide(L)'
;SCLWISTHLGVNRFSQKARQVVANYDFSGDYYVHSNNQGNTWILTGDGIYYYNTHHQRFIRVQTSVLPVDSMERRAFVTDDGGLWVFPPSTGQILNYSLNRFDTDSLSVKLSISTNKFHSKAIEDIFYQNGIFCFVDCDRDLYMYDISRKSKIYIRNLSSLVQKYGVITGIVPFYEDIIIGFRANGLIRLRTSKKYEEEIVNRNIRIYGIYREPRQGLLWIASDGQGAVMYAKKYSIATNLMLNRMSPNLSRQVRSILTDEYGGLWFGTKGDGLLHLPDYHEAVGNPLGRAMVYSPGEKQVMSSYIKWNHEFHVYKLAQSRYMDGFWIGAGNPGLFYYSFRDDAVHSVEYSSGRPVIEIHDIYEENDSVLYAVTAVDGFYKMVLEKKGGTINVRQQKRYHFFHEQREIMMFYPMLAEGDSILWLGSREKGLVRFDKRTEEYQVISLKEKLRKSVDDILSLYRTEDGKMYVGTTSGLVCLSFCGKKIEATYIGREQGLLNDMIHGI
;
A
#
# COMPACT_ATOMS: atom_id res chain seq x y z
N SER A 1 -4.28 15.57 -18.62
CA SER A 1 -3.28 14.61 -19.07
C SER A 1 -3.68 14.03 -20.43
N CYS A 2 -2.70 13.87 -21.31
CA CYS A 2 -2.89 13.28 -22.64
C CYS A 2 -1.94 12.09 -22.80
N LEU A 3 -2.36 11.11 -23.59
CA LEU A 3 -1.52 10.01 -24.06
C LEU A 3 -1.17 10.26 -25.54
N TRP A 4 0.05 9.92 -25.90
CA TRP A 4 0.49 9.90 -27.28
C TRP A 4 0.47 8.45 -27.78
N ILE A 5 -0.27 8.22 -28.86
CA ILE A 5 -0.45 6.89 -29.44
C ILE A 5 0.18 6.91 -30.83
N SER A 6 1.26 6.18 -30.99
CA SER A 6 1.97 6.01 -32.23
C SER A 6 1.31 4.90 -33.07
N THR A 7 1.10 5.14 -34.35
CA THR A 7 0.55 4.20 -35.32
C THR A 7 1.41 4.24 -36.61
N HIS A 8 1.17 3.38 -37.55
CA HIS A 8 1.89 3.40 -38.85
C HIS A 8 1.51 4.59 -39.75
N LEU A 9 0.44 5.34 -39.44
CA LEU A 9 -0.02 6.51 -40.18
C LEU A 9 0.31 7.85 -39.52
N GLY A 10 0.84 7.82 -38.29
CA GLY A 10 1.14 9.04 -37.53
C GLY A 10 0.87 8.92 -36.05
N VAL A 11 0.89 10.05 -35.36
CA VAL A 11 0.77 10.16 -33.92
C VAL A 11 -0.58 10.74 -33.53
N ASN A 12 -1.28 10.06 -32.62
CA ASN A 12 -2.57 10.49 -32.12
C ASN A 12 -2.44 11.01 -30.70
N ARG A 13 -3.09 12.12 -30.43
CA ARG A 13 -3.21 12.69 -29.10
C ARG A 13 -4.54 12.28 -28.46
N PHE A 14 -4.50 11.43 -27.44
CA PHE A 14 -5.67 10.96 -26.70
C PHE A 14 -5.84 11.74 -25.41
N SER A 15 -7.00 12.33 -25.20
CA SER A 15 -7.35 13.02 -23.95
C SER A 15 -7.95 12.03 -22.96
N GLN A 16 -7.28 11.83 -21.84
CA GLN A 16 -7.80 10.99 -20.75
C GLN A 16 -9.07 11.58 -20.11
N LYS A 17 -9.20 12.92 -20.07
CA LYS A 17 -10.39 13.61 -19.55
C LYS A 17 -11.58 13.43 -20.48
N ALA A 18 -11.38 13.61 -21.77
CA ALA A 18 -12.44 13.47 -22.79
C ALA A 18 -12.66 12.02 -23.22
N ARG A 19 -11.74 11.09 -22.85
CA ARG A 19 -11.74 9.67 -23.25
C ARG A 19 -11.82 9.44 -24.76
N GLN A 20 -11.19 10.31 -25.53
CA GLN A 20 -11.18 10.23 -27.00
C GLN A 20 -9.90 10.81 -27.60
N VAL A 21 -9.63 10.48 -28.86
CA VAL A 21 -8.59 11.11 -29.67
C VAL A 21 -9.02 12.54 -29.98
N VAL A 22 -8.18 13.52 -29.64
CA VAL A 22 -8.48 14.95 -29.81
C VAL A 22 -7.68 15.59 -30.94
N ALA A 23 -6.65 14.96 -31.43
CA ALA A 23 -5.86 15.39 -32.55
C ALA A 23 -5.07 14.25 -33.20
N ASN A 24 -4.87 14.34 -34.53
CA ASN A 24 -4.03 13.43 -35.31
C ASN A 24 -2.93 14.26 -35.97
N TYR A 25 -1.74 13.69 -36.02
CA TYR A 25 -0.56 14.29 -36.66
C TYR A 25 0.06 13.26 -37.61
N ASP A 26 0.11 13.59 -38.91
CA ASP A 26 0.60 12.68 -39.90
C ASP A 26 2.12 12.70 -39.95
N PHE A 27 2.72 11.55 -39.86
CA PHE A 27 4.14 11.31 -40.09
C PHE A 27 4.30 10.11 -41.02
N SER A 28 5.08 10.29 -42.06
CA SER A 28 5.36 9.23 -43.05
C SER A 28 6.73 8.59 -42.80
N GLY A 29 6.84 7.30 -43.02
CA GLY A 29 8.06 6.53 -42.84
C GLY A 29 8.26 6.11 -41.37
N ASP A 30 9.49 5.71 -41.03
CA ASP A 30 9.84 5.33 -39.70
C ASP A 30 9.99 6.57 -38.81
N TYR A 31 9.29 6.57 -37.66
CA TYR A 31 9.39 7.63 -36.69
C TYR A 31 9.29 7.09 -35.28
N TYR A 32 9.90 7.79 -34.35
CA TYR A 32 9.98 7.41 -32.93
C TYR A 32 9.51 8.55 -32.05
N VAL A 33 8.58 8.24 -31.12
CA VAL A 33 8.01 9.21 -30.19
C VAL A 33 8.67 9.05 -28.82
N HIS A 34 9.28 10.12 -28.36
CA HIS A 34 9.88 10.20 -27.03
C HIS A 34 9.16 11.24 -26.20
N SER A 35 8.73 10.89 -25.00
CA SER A 35 8.06 11.84 -24.10
C SER A 35 8.45 11.59 -22.65
N ASN A 36 8.34 12.63 -21.83
CA ASN A 36 8.47 12.53 -20.38
C ASN A 36 7.11 12.63 -19.68
N ASN A 37 7.11 12.39 -18.36
CA ASN A 37 5.90 12.44 -17.54
C ASN A 37 5.31 13.87 -17.38
N GLN A 38 6.02 14.89 -17.82
CA GLN A 38 5.58 16.30 -17.80
C GLN A 38 4.87 16.71 -19.09
N GLY A 39 4.83 15.81 -20.09
CA GLY A 39 4.15 16.05 -21.38
C GLY A 39 5.02 16.67 -22.46
N ASN A 40 6.33 16.83 -22.22
CA ASN A 40 7.27 17.24 -23.28
C ASN A 40 7.43 16.06 -24.25
N THR A 41 7.14 16.31 -25.54
CA THR A 41 7.09 15.26 -26.55
C THR A 41 7.89 15.64 -27.76
N TRP A 42 8.75 14.72 -28.18
CA TRP A 42 9.62 14.84 -29.34
C TRP A 42 9.35 13.69 -30.31
N ILE A 43 9.49 13.96 -31.57
CA ILE A 43 9.43 12.94 -32.64
C ILE A 43 10.74 12.99 -33.43
N LEU A 44 11.34 11.84 -33.58
CA LEU A 44 12.50 11.63 -34.43
C LEU A 44 12.06 10.92 -35.68
N THR A 45 12.43 11.45 -36.82
CA THR A 45 12.15 10.89 -38.16
C THR A 45 13.43 10.85 -38.99
N GLY A 46 13.42 10.14 -40.09
CA GLY A 46 14.57 10.13 -41.02
C GLY A 46 14.88 11.49 -41.64
N ASP A 47 13.92 12.41 -41.68
CA ASP A 47 14.06 13.75 -42.29
C ASP A 47 14.18 14.87 -41.24
N GLY A 48 14.00 14.61 -39.95
CA GLY A 48 14.09 15.67 -38.94
C GLY A 48 13.73 15.31 -37.54
N ILE A 49 13.83 16.30 -36.69
CA ILE A 49 13.43 16.28 -35.27
C ILE A 49 12.28 17.26 -35.11
N TYR A 50 11.24 16.81 -34.42
CA TYR A 50 10.06 17.61 -34.17
C TYR A 50 9.79 17.68 -32.65
N TYR A 51 9.37 18.86 -32.21
CA TYR A 51 8.95 19.11 -30.83
C TYR A 51 7.48 19.52 -30.79
N TYR A 52 6.72 18.97 -29.85
CA TYR A 52 5.33 19.35 -29.64
C TYR A 52 5.20 20.66 -28.88
N ASN A 53 4.73 21.70 -29.55
CA ASN A 53 4.42 22.98 -28.95
C ASN A 53 3.00 22.96 -28.38
N THR A 54 2.90 23.05 -27.05
CA THR A 54 1.61 23.00 -26.33
C THR A 54 0.75 24.23 -26.57
N HIS A 55 1.36 25.40 -26.84
CA HIS A 55 0.64 26.66 -27.11
C HIS A 55 -0.03 26.63 -28.48
N HIS A 56 0.71 26.22 -29.52
CA HIS A 56 0.19 26.10 -30.90
C HIS A 56 -0.49 24.75 -31.17
N GLN A 57 -0.47 23.83 -30.24
CA GLN A 57 -1.02 22.47 -30.36
C GLN A 57 -0.57 21.71 -31.61
N ARG A 58 0.69 21.90 -32.04
CA ARG A 58 1.28 21.27 -33.23
C ARG A 58 2.74 20.89 -33.01
N PHE A 59 3.23 19.97 -33.81
CA PHE A 59 4.64 19.67 -33.88
C PHE A 59 5.36 20.74 -34.75
N ILE A 60 6.48 21.23 -34.20
CA ILE A 60 7.36 22.20 -34.91
C ILE A 60 8.65 21.48 -35.23
N ARG A 61 9.08 21.59 -36.48
CA ARG A 61 10.36 21.06 -36.93
C ARG A 61 11.49 21.87 -36.33
N VAL A 62 12.43 21.17 -35.72
CA VAL A 62 13.63 21.80 -35.16
C VAL A 62 14.64 22.02 -36.27
N GLN A 63 15.11 23.26 -36.39
CA GLN A 63 16.22 23.56 -37.33
C GLN A 63 17.52 23.03 -36.68
N THR A 64 18.10 22.02 -37.29
CA THR A 64 19.36 21.43 -36.87
C THR A 64 20.21 21.09 -38.08
N SER A 65 21.52 21.33 -37.95
CA SER A 65 22.51 20.95 -38.98
C SER A 65 22.95 19.48 -38.84
N VAL A 66 22.54 18.83 -37.74
CA VAL A 66 22.86 17.43 -37.46
C VAL A 66 21.57 16.64 -37.43
N LEU A 67 21.30 15.87 -38.47
CA LEU A 67 20.19 14.93 -38.48
C LEU A 67 20.65 13.63 -37.83
N PRO A 68 19.85 13.04 -36.98
CA PRO A 68 20.10 11.68 -36.48
C PRO A 68 19.88 10.71 -37.67
N VAL A 69 20.94 10.01 -38.06
CA VAL A 69 20.89 9.03 -39.12
C VAL A 69 20.65 7.65 -38.50
N ASP A 70 19.70 6.92 -39.04
CA ASP A 70 19.35 5.51 -38.84
C ASP A 70 19.22 4.93 -37.41
N SER A 71 18.09 4.27 -37.17
CA SER A 71 17.74 3.44 -35.99
C SER A 71 17.82 4.11 -34.60
N MET A 72 17.06 5.20 -34.39
CA MET A 72 17.12 6.01 -33.19
C MET A 72 16.14 5.61 -32.05
N GLU A 73 15.34 4.58 -32.23
CA GLU A 73 14.34 4.17 -31.25
C GLU A 73 14.93 3.96 -29.84
N ARG A 74 16.13 3.39 -29.78
CA ARG A 74 16.77 2.97 -28.54
C ARG A 74 17.94 3.83 -28.10
N ARG A 75 18.18 4.93 -28.78
CA ARG A 75 19.35 5.80 -28.54
C ARG A 75 18.99 7.24 -28.26
N ALA A 76 17.74 7.47 -27.85
CA ALA A 76 17.27 8.78 -27.44
C ALA A 76 16.35 8.69 -26.24
N PHE A 77 16.30 9.75 -25.42
CA PHE A 77 15.33 9.89 -24.36
C PHE A 77 15.06 11.37 -24.04
N VAL A 78 13.94 11.64 -23.39
CA VAL A 78 13.56 12.97 -22.91
C VAL A 78 13.82 13.05 -21.43
N THR A 79 14.61 14.04 -21.01
CA THR A 79 14.90 14.32 -19.61
C THR A 79 13.73 14.99 -18.90
N ASP A 80 13.74 15.02 -17.56
CA ASP A 80 12.64 15.58 -16.75
C ASP A 80 12.45 17.09 -16.99
N ASP A 81 13.50 17.81 -17.36
CA ASP A 81 13.45 19.24 -17.78
C ASP A 81 12.92 19.46 -19.20
N GLY A 82 12.61 18.36 -19.92
CA GLY A 82 12.04 18.39 -21.27
C GLY A 82 13.06 18.40 -22.41
N GLY A 83 14.35 18.33 -22.11
CA GLY A 83 15.41 18.21 -23.11
C GLY A 83 15.44 16.84 -23.78
N LEU A 84 15.80 16.79 -25.06
CA LEU A 84 16.02 15.55 -25.80
C LEU A 84 17.52 15.25 -25.87
N TRP A 85 17.90 14.08 -25.38
CA TRP A 85 19.24 13.53 -25.52
C TRP A 85 19.26 12.47 -26.60
N VAL A 86 20.20 12.61 -27.55
CA VAL A 86 20.38 11.65 -28.68
C VAL A 86 21.81 11.19 -28.72
N PHE A 87 22.02 9.90 -28.90
CA PHE A 87 23.34 9.24 -28.95
C PHE A 87 23.56 8.61 -30.34
N PRO A 88 24.07 9.36 -31.33
CA PRO A 88 24.34 8.83 -32.65
C PRO A 88 25.38 7.71 -32.62
N PRO A 89 25.17 6.60 -33.33
CA PRO A 89 26.01 5.40 -33.21
C PRO A 89 27.46 5.57 -33.64
N SER A 90 27.71 6.47 -34.57
CA SER A 90 29.01 6.57 -35.26
C SER A 90 29.91 7.70 -34.76
N THR A 91 29.41 8.62 -33.89
CA THR A 91 30.14 9.86 -33.68
C THR A 91 30.79 9.98 -32.28
N GLY A 92 30.47 9.10 -31.35
CA GLY A 92 30.87 9.28 -29.96
C GLY A 92 30.42 10.62 -29.33
N GLN A 93 29.47 11.27 -29.94
CA GLN A 93 28.90 12.56 -29.53
C GLN A 93 27.55 12.35 -28.86
N ILE A 94 27.18 13.26 -28.00
CA ILE A 94 25.85 13.35 -27.40
C ILE A 94 25.24 14.65 -27.90
N LEU A 95 24.08 14.54 -28.52
CA LEU A 95 23.30 15.68 -28.95
C LEU A 95 22.24 15.97 -27.88
N ASN A 96 22.33 17.13 -27.27
CA ASN A 96 21.35 17.58 -26.27
C ASN A 96 20.58 18.78 -26.83
N TYR A 97 19.29 18.56 -27.07
CA TYR A 97 18.36 19.60 -27.51
C TYR A 97 17.60 20.11 -26.28
N SER A 98 17.92 21.30 -25.83
CA SER A 98 17.23 21.99 -24.72
C SER A 98 16.26 23.04 -25.25
N LEU A 99 15.14 23.21 -24.53
CA LEU A 99 14.13 24.20 -24.85
C LEU A 99 14.46 25.52 -24.17
N ASN A 100 14.49 26.59 -24.95
CA ASN A 100 14.58 27.95 -24.41
C ASN A 100 13.17 28.45 -24.06
N ARG A 101 12.89 28.60 -22.76
CA ARG A 101 11.53 28.93 -22.25
C ARG A 101 11.21 30.45 -22.25
N PHE A 102 12.10 31.29 -22.77
CA PHE A 102 11.99 32.76 -22.60
C PHE A 102 11.23 33.49 -23.72
N ASP A 103 10.77 32.75 -24.75
CA ASP A 103 10.01 33.37 -25.83
C ASP A 103 8.73 32.58 -26.10
N THR A 104 7.58 33.21 -25.88
CA THR A 104 6.25 32.58 -26.04
C THR A 104 5.88 32.33 -27.50
N ASP A 105 6.49 33.03 -28.46
CA ASP A 105 6.15 32.97 -29.87
C ASP A 105 7.18 32.21 -30.75
N SER A 106 8.42 32.10 -30.30
CA SER A 106 9.45 31.31 -31.00
C SER A 106 10.18 30.39 -30.03
N LEU A 107 9.76 29.14 -29.94
CA LEU A 107 10.52 28.12 -29.22
C LEU A 107 11.86 27.92 -29.93
N SER A 108 12.90 28.59 -29.45
CA SER A 108 14.25 28.30 -29.88
C SER A 108 14.76 27.06 -29.16
N VAL A 109 15.10 26.04 -29.92
CA VAL A 109 15.77 24.84 -29.44
C VAL A 109 17.27 25.08 -29.48
N LYS A 110 17.93 25.04 -28.36
CA LYS A 110 19.38 25.11 -28.29
C LYS A 110 19.96 23.71 -28.39
N LEU A 111 20.73 23.46 -29.44
CA LEU A 111 21.55 22.27 -29.58
C LEU A 111 22.89 22.48 -28.86
N SER A 112 23.23 21.62 -27.91
CA SER A 112 24.59 21.50 -27.41
C SER A 112 25.15 20.13 -27.78
N ILE A 113 26.31 20.15 -28.42
CA ILE A 113 27.04 18.94 -28.81
C ILE A 113 28.15 18.76 -27.79
N SER A 114 28.17 17.60 -27.13
CA SER A 114 29.24 17.21 -26.23
C SER A 114 29.85 15.90 -26.68
N THR A 115 31.17 15.79 -26.48
CA THR A 115 31.82 14.49 -26.61
C THR A 115 31.36 13.59 -25.48
N ASN A 116 31.17 12.30 -25.76
CA ASN A 116 30.82 11.30 -24.73
C ASN A 116 32.01 11.09 -23.78
N LYS A 117 32.20 12.04 -22.85
CA LYS A 117 33.31 11.97 -21.87
C LYS A 117 33.10 10.91 -20.81
N PHE A 118 31.89 10.40 -20.64
CA PHE A 118 31.63 9.39 -19.61
C PHE A 118 31.82 7.95 -20.12
N HIS A 119 31.85 7.74 -21.44
CA HIS A 119 32.06 6.42 -22.03
C HIS A 119 32.75 6.52 -23.39
N SER A 120 33.80 5.72 -23.63
CA SER A 120 34.62 5.79 -24.85
C SER A 120 34.11 4.90 -25.98
N LYS A 121 33.29 3.89 -25.69
CA LYS A 121 32.76 2.95 -26.66
C LYS A 121 31.41 3.41 -27.21
N ALA A 122 31.03 2.90 -28.36
CA ALA A 122 29.71 3.17 -28.94
C ALA A 122 28.61 2.57 -28.04
N ILE A 123 27.52 3.33 -27.84
CA ILE A 123 26.37 2.91 -27.06
C ILE A 123 25.33 2.33 -28.03
N GLU A 124 24.85 1.14 -27.74
CA GLU A 124 23.87 0.44 -28.58
C GLU A 124 22.43 0.65 -28.10
N ASP A 125 22.18 0.51 -26.81
CA ASP A 125 20.85 0.65 -26.22
C ASP A 125 20.89 1.56 -25.00
N ILE A 126 19.85 2.41 -24.85
CA ILE A 126 19.67 3.30 -23.70
C ILE A 126 18.25 3.17 -23.17
N PHE A 127 18.15 3.09 -21.85
CA PHE A 127 16.89 3.01 -21.11
C PHE A 127 16.90 4.07 -20.01
N TYR A 128 16.21 5.18 -20.25
CA TYR A 128 16.15 6.31 -19.32
C TYR A 128 14.92 6.22 -18.40
N GLN A 129 15.14 6.54 -17.13
CA GLN A 129 14.05 6.75 -16.18
C GLN A 129 14.48 7.60 -14.99
N ASN A 130 13.76 8.69 -14.72
CA ASN A 130 13.89 9.52 -13.51
C ASN A 130 15.34 9.96 -13.22
N GLY A 131 16.01 10.58 -14.17
CA GLY A 131 17.38 11.08 -14.00
C GLY A 131 18.48 10.04 -14.03
N ILE A 132 18.13 8.76 -14.15
CA ILE A 132 19.09 7.64 -14.30
C ILE A 132 18.87 6.98 -15.64
N PHE A 133 19.93 6.66 -16.34
CA PHE A 133 19.83 5.79 -17.52
C PHE A 133 20.78 4.61 -17.42
N CYS A 134 20.24 3.44 -17.82
CA CYS A 134 21.03 2.24 -18.06
C CYS A 134 21.39 2.21 -19.53
N PHE A 135 22.63 1.90 -19.86
CA PHE A 135 23.05 1.77 -21.25
C PHE A 135 23.92 0.54 -21.46
N VAL A 136 23.82 -0.01 -22.67
CA VAL A 136 24.63 -1.15 -23.12
C VAL A 136 25.52 -0.67 -24.24
N ASP A 137 26.81 -0.97 -24.16
CA ASP A 137 27.77 -0.63 -25.20
C ASP A 137 27.92 -1.73 -26.24
N CYS A 138 28.75 -1.48 -27.27
CA CYS A 138 29.02 -2.41 -28.37
C CYS A 138 29.64 -3.74 -27.92
N ASP A 139 30.26 -3.81 -26.75
CA ASP A 139 30.79 -5.05 -26.17
C ASP A 139 29.76 -5.75 -25.27
N ARG A 140 28.53 -5.22 -25.21
CA ARG A 140 27.42 -5.68 -24.37
C ARG A 140 27.66 -5.50 -22.87
N ASP A 141 28.50 -4.55 -22.51
CA ASP A 141 28.70 -4.16 -21.13
C ASP A 141 27.56 -3.22 -20.69
N LEU A 142 26.90 -3.57 -19.57
CA LEU A 142 25.83 -2.78 -18.96
C LEU A 142 26.43 -1.82 -17.96
N TYR A 143 26.01 -0.57 -18.09
CA TYR A 143 26.34 0.52 -17.18
C TYR A 143 25.07 1.22 -16.71
N MET A 144 25.16 1.84 -15.54
CA MET A 144 24.16 2.77 -15.01
C MET A 144 24.82 4.15 -14.85
N TYR A 145 24.13 5.20 -15.28
CA TYR A 145 24.61 6.57 -15.17
C TYR A 145 23.54 7.45 -14.49
N ASP A 146 23.93 8.12 -13.42
CA ASP A 146 23.15 9.13 -12.73
C ASP A 146 23.51 10.52 -13.24
N ILE A 147 22.55 11.19 -13.89
CA ILE A 147 22.76 12.53 -14.50
C ILE A 147 23.07 13.57 -13.43
N SER A 148 22.39 13.52 -12.28
CA SER A 148 22.52 14.50 -11.21
C SER A 148 23.88 14.42 -10.51
N ARG A 149 24.33 13.21 -10.25
CA ARG A 149 25.62 12.92 -9.58
C ARG A 149 26.79 12.83 -10.55
N LYS A 150 26.52 12.79 -11.86
CA LYS A 150 27.51 12.54 -12.92
C LYS A 150 28.35 11.30 -12.65
N SER A 151 27.75 10.27 -12.08
CA SER A 151 28.42 9.02 -11.70
C SER A 151 28.05 7.89 -12.61
N LYS A 152 29.05 7.09 -13.01
CA LYS A 152 28.92 5.90 -13.83
C LYS A 152 29.30 4.67 -13.03
N ILE A 153 28.44 3.65 -13.06
CA ILE A 153 28.67 2.36 -12.41
C ILE A 153 28.64 1.27 -13.48
N TYR A 154 29.68 0.46 -13.55
CA TYR A 154 29.68 -0.78 -14.31
C TYR A 154 28.86 -1.85 -13.58
N ILE A 155 27.96 -2.50 -14.28
CA ILE A 155 27.10 -3.54 -13.71
C ILE A 155 27.64 -4.92 -14.04
N ARG A 156 27.58 -5.30 -15.30
CA ARG A 156 28.13 -6.58 -15.79
C ARG A 156 28.07 -6.67 -17.33
N ASN A 157 28.75 -7.67 -17.89
CA ASN A 157 28.57 -8.04 -19.29
C ASN A 157 27.29 -8.86 -19.50
N LEU A 158 26.51 -8.53 -20.53
CA LEU A 158 25.23 -9.14 -20.85
C LEU A 158 25.30 -10.20 -21.97
N SER A 159 26.46 -10.50 -22.52
CA SER A 159 26.59 -11.42 -23.68
C SER A 159 25.97 -12.79 -23.40
N SER A 160 26.21 -13.36 -22.23
CA SER A 160 25.63 -14.64 -21.82
C SER A 160 24.11 -14.60 -21.66
N LEU A 161 23.57 -13.48 -21.16
CA LEU A 161 22.12 -13.30 -21.02
C LEU A 161 21.46 -13.12 -22.39
N VAL A 162 22.05 -12.33 -23.28
CA VAL A 162 21.54 -12.14 -24.64
C VAL A 162 21.59 -13.43 -25.42
N GLN A 163 22.65 -14.23 -25.31
CA GLN A 163 22.72 -15.54 -25.94
C GLN A 163 21.61 -16.50 -25.43
N LYS A 164 21.31 -16.45 -24.14
CA LYS A 164 20.34 -17.35 -23.48
C LYS A 164 18.89 -16.91 -23.66
N TYR A 165 18.59 -15.59 -23.59
CA TYR A 165 17.25 -15.05 -23.52
C TYR A 165 16.83 -14.21 -24.74
N GLY A 166 17.79 -13.84 -25.61
CA GLY A 166 17.54 -13.10 -26.84
C GLY A 166 17.69 -11.58 -26.68
N VAL A 167 16.98 -10.83 -27.52
CA VAL A 167 17.09 -9.38 -27.61
C VAL A 167 16.50 -8.70 -26.37
N ILE A 168 17.25 -7.76 -25.82
CA ILE A 168 16.82 -6.91 -24.71
C ILE A 168 15.76 -5.92 -25.20
N THR A 169 14.64 -5.81 -24.47
CA THR A 169 13.56 -4.87 -24.78
C THR A 169 13.41 -3.75 -23.75
N GLY A 170 14.03 -3.91 -22.57
CA GLY A 170 14.02 -2.89 -21.54
C GLY A 170 14.96 -3.23 -20.39
N ILE A 171 15.58 -2.21 -19.84
CA ILE A 171 16.40 -2.28 -18.62
C ILE A 171 15.94 -1.18 -17.70
N VAL A 172 15.55 -1.55 -16.48
CA VAL A 172 14.96 -0.60 -15.54
C VAL A 172 15.54 -0.83 -14.14
N PRO A 173 16.10 0.20 -13.49
CA PRO A 173 16.37 0.15 -12.07
C PRO A 173 15.04 -0.03 -11.30
N PHE A 174 14.98 -1.05 -10.45
CA PHE A 174 13.79 -1.36 -9.68
C PHE A 174 14.16 -1.61 -8.23
N TYR A 175 13.93 -0.61 -7.39
CA TYR A 175 14.47 -0.53 -6.03
C TYR A 175 16.01 -0.63 -6.02
N GLU A 176 16.56 -1.61 -5.35
CA GLU A 176 17.99 -1.85 -5.25
C GLU A 176 18.57 -2.68 -6.40
N ASP A 177 17.70 -3.28 -7.22
CA ASP A 177 18.07 -4.23 -8.26
C ASP A 177 17.81 -3.67 -9.65
N ILE A 178 18.25 -4.40 -10.67
CA ILE A 178 18.03 -4.06 -12.08
C ILE A 178 17.16 -5.15 -12.71
N ILE A 179 16.11 -4.75 -13.38
CA ILE A 179 15.23 -5.66 -14.12
C ILE A 179 15.55 -5.54 -15.62
N ILE A 180 15.69 -6.67 -16.27
CA ILE A 180 15.93 -6.77 -17.71
C ILE A 180 14.83 -7.61 -18.34
N GLY A 181 14.17 -7.07 -19.35
CA GLY A 181 13.19 -7.76 -20.16
C GLY A 181 13.77 -8.22 -21.49
N PHE A 182 13.40 -9.42 -21.91
CA PHE A 182 13.82 -10.02 -23.17
C PHE A 182 12.63 -10.31 -24.08
N ARG A 183 12.80 -10.07 -25.37
CA ARG A 183 11.70 -10.20 -26.34
C ARG A 183 11.16 -11.61 -26.46
N ALA A 184 12.01 -12.61 -26.35
CA ALA A 184 11.64 -14.01 -26.56
C ALA A 184 11.39 -14.78 -25.26
N ASN A 185 12.19 -14.57 -24.22
CA ASN A 185 12.30 -15.50 -23.10
C ASN A 185 12.49 -14.83 -21.73
N GLY A 186 11.56 -13.94 -21.36
CA GLY A 186 11.41 -13.69 -19.95
C GLY A 186 11.91 -12.40 -19.35
N LEU A 187 11.75 -12.36 -18.04
CA LEU A 187 12.10 -11.26 -17.15
C LEU A 187 13.16 -11.72 -16.17
N ILE A 188 14.30 -11.02 -16.16
CA ILE A 188 15.45 -11.32 -15.33
C ILE A 188 15.68 -10.19 -14.35
N ARG A 189 16.04 -10.52 -13.13
CA ARG A 189 16.45 -9.61 -12.06
C ARG A 189 17.92 -9.79 -11.79
N LEU A 190 18.69 -8.71 -11.82
CA LEU A 190 20.07 -8.67 -11.35
C LEU A 190 20.09 -8.17 -9.91
N ARG A 191 20.45 -9.01 -8.97
CA ARG A 191 20.47 -8.69 -7.54
C ARG A 191 21.74 -7.93 -7.16
N THR A 192 21.59 -6.69 -6.75
CA THR A 192 22.71 -5.85 -6.26
C THR A 192 23.37 -6.47 -5.02
N SER A 193 22.59 -7.00 -4.09
CA SER A 193 23.10 -7.67 -2.87
C SER A 193 23.94 -8.93 -3.15
N LYS A 194 23.82 -9.50 -4.36
CA LYS A 194 24.56 -10.68 -4.82
C LYS A 194 25.50 -10.37 -5.98
N LYS A 195 26.11 -9.19 -6.00
CA LYS A 195 27.05 -8.76 -7.07
C LYS A 195 26.46 -8.89 -8.47
N TYR A 196 25.19 -8.53 -8.64
CA TYR A 196 24.43 -8.60 -9.89
C TYR A 196 24.26 -10.02 -10.46
N GLU A 197 24.18 -11.02 -9.58
CA GLU A 197 23.78 -12.38 -9.97
C GLU A 197 22.36 -12.39 -10.57
N GLU A 198 22.16 -13.23 -11.60
CA GLU A 198 20.88 -13.34 -12.27
C GLU A 198 19.85 -14.17 -11.47
N GLU A 199 18.65 -13.66 -11.37
CA GLU A 199 17.48 -14.36 -10.86
C GLU A 199 16.36 -14.30 -11.91
N ILE A 200 15.80 -15.45 -12.24
CA ILE A 200 14.69 -15.51 -13.18
C ILE A 200 13.39 -15.15 -12.46
N VAL A 201 12.78 -14.05 -12.86
CA VAL A 201 11.47 -13.61 -12.35
C VAL A 201 10.32 -14.32 -13.07
N ASN A 202 10.40 -14.40 -14.40
CA ASN A 202 9.41 -15.11 -15.22
C ASN A 202 10.06 -15.61 -16.51
N ARG A 203 9.93 -16.92 -16.79
CA ARG A 203 10.53 -17.55 -17.99
C ARG A 203 9.62 -17.48 -19.23
N ASN A 204 8.31 -17.40 -19.01
CA ASN A 204 7.32 -17.66 -20.05
C ASN A 204 6.59 -16.38 -20.49
N ILE A 205 7.28 -15.26 -20.49
CA ILE A 205 6.72 -13.98 -20.93
C ILE A 205 7.57 -13.41 -22.07
N ARG A 206 6.91 -13.02 -23.15
CA ARG A 206 7.53 -12.26 -24.24
C ARG A 206 7.31 -10.78 -23.97
N ILE A 207 8.36 -10.00 -23.91
CA ILE A 207 8.30 -8.62 -23.46
C ILE A 207 8.53 -7.65 -24.60
N TYR A 208 7.61 -6.70 -24.79
CA TYR A 208 7.75 -5.59 -25.72
C TYR A 208 8.27 -4.33 -25.06
N GLY A 209 7.93 -4.10 -23.81
CA GLY A 209 8.36 -2.93 -23.07
C GLY A 209 8.19 -3.09 -21.56
N ILE A 210 8.98 -2.33 -20.82
CA ILE A 210 8.95 -2.27 -19.37
C ILE A 210 8.82 -0.82 -18.96
N TYR A 211 7.92 -0.54 -18.03
CA TYR A 211 7.73 0.79 -17.45
C TYR A 211 7.65 0.71 -15.94
N ARG A 212 8.48 1.47 -15.25
CA ARG A 212 8.39 1.66 -13.80
C ARG A 212 7.51 2.86 -13.51
N GLU A 213 6.42 2.66 -12.78
CA GLU A 213 5.62 3.74 -12.23
C GLU A 213 6.31 4.26 -10.95
N PRO A 214 6.76 5.53 -10.90
CA PRO A 214 7.61 6.01 -9.81
C PRO A 214 6.86 6.29 -8.51
N ARG A 215 5.55 6.61 -8.56
CA ARG A 215 4.76 7.00 -7.38
C ARG A 215 4.39 5.81 -6.51
N GLN A 216 3.98 4.71 -7.15
CA GLN A 216 3.55 3.48 -6.45
C GLN A 216 4.64 2.42 -6.40
N GLY A 217 5.77 2.65 -7.11
CA GLY A 217 6.86 1.68 -7.19
C GLY A 217 6.47 0.40 -7.92
N LEU A 218 5.55 0.49 -8.88
CA LEU A 218 5.10 -0.65 -9.68
C LEU A 218 5.92 -0.78 -10.96
N LEU A 219 6.09 -2.01 -11.42
CA LEU A 219 6.70 -2.34 -12.70
C LEU A 219 5.63 -2.89 -13.63
N TRP A 220 5.37 -2.19 -14.71
CA TRP A 220 4.45 -2.61 -15.77
C TRP A 220 5.21 -3.22 -16.92
N ILE A 221 4.73 -4.32 -17.43
CA ILE A 221 5.31 -5.06 -18.53
C ILE A 221 4.26 -5.22 -19.62
N ALA A 222 4.57 -4.72 -20.81
CA ALA A 222 3.80 -4.99 -22.00
C ALA A 222 4.26 -6.33 -22.59
N SER A 223 3.37 -7.30 -22.67
CA SER A 223 3.69 -8.64 -23.13
C SER A 223 2.99 -9.01 -24.43
N ASP A 224 3.58 -9.95 -25.15
CA ASP A 224 2.97 -10.58 -26.31
C ASP A 224 2.02 -11.69 -25.88
N GLY A 225 0.74 -11.50 -26.11
CA GLY A 225 -0.30 -12.49 -25.83
C GLY A 225 -0.80 -12.59 -24.40
N GLN A 226 -0.16 -11.89 -23.42
CA GLN A 226 -0.61 -11.89 -22.02
C GLN A 226 -1.10 -10.49 -21.56
N GLY A 227 -1.13 -9.50 -22.48
CA GLY A 227 -1.54 -8.14 -22.18
C GLY A 227 -0.54 -7.40 -21.29
N ALA A 228 -1.02 -6.57 -20.37
CA ALA A 228 -0.22 -5.85 -19.42
C ALA A 228 -0.09 -6.63 -18.12
N VAL A 229 1.14 -6.90 -17.71
CA VAL A 229 1.45 -7.60 -16.45
C VAL A 229 2.08 -6.61 -15.48
N MET A 230 1.59 -6.60 -14.24
CA MET A 230 2.08 -5.74 -13.19
C MET A 230 2.91 -6.54 -12.18
N TYR A 231 4.10 -6.04 -11.89
CA TYR A 231 4.92 -6.52 -10.78
C TYR A 231 5.07 -5.40 -9.75
N ALA A 232 4.84 -5.75 -8.50
CA ALA A 232 5.20 -4.91 -7.37
C ALA A 232 6.41 -5.53 -6.67
N LYS A 233 7.26 -4.71 -6.04
CA LYS A 233 8.15 -5.26 -5.02
C LYS A 233 7.20 -5.90 -4.01
N LYS A 234 7.30 -7.21 -3.85
CA LYS A 234 6.64 -7.85 -2.73
C LYS A 234 7.36 -7.30 -1.50
N TYR A 235 6.86 -6.15 -1.01
CA TYR A 235 7.10 -5.84 0.37
C TYR A 235 6.43 -6.98 1.10
N SER A 236 7.22 -7.83 1.70
CA SER A 236 6.76 -8.74 2.72
C SER A 236 6.41 -7.90 3.96
N ILE A 237 5.49 -6.94 3.77
CA ILE A 237 4.85 -6.21 4.86
C ILE A 237 3.90 -7.16 5.60
N ALA A 238 3.45 -8.21 4.92
CA ALA A 238 2.67 -9.28 5.53
C ALA A 238 3.57 -10.48 5.75
N THR A 239 4.16 -10.58 6.92
CA THR A 239 4.67 -11.86 7.43
C THR A 239 3.45 -12.71 7.79
N ASN A 240 3.26 -13.79 7.08
CA ASN A 240 2.16 -14.71 7.39
C ASN A 240 2.57 -15.58 8.58
N LEU A 241 2.14 -15.18 9.78
CA LEU A 241 2.32 -15.94 11.00
C LEU A 241 1.18 -16.98 11.11
N MET A 242 1.46 -18.19 10.70
CA MET A 242 0.52 -19.30 10.89
C MET A 242 0.70 -19.90 12.27
N LEU A 243 -0.21 -19.58 13.22
CA LEU A 243 -0.14 -20.05 14.60
C LEU A 243 -0.06 -21.59 14.71
N ASN A 244 -0.75 -22.30 13.85
CA ASN A 244 -0.68 -23.78 13.82
C ASN A 244 0.67 -24.36 13.36
N ARG A 245 1.53 -23.53 12.74
CA ARG A 245 2.94 -23.91 12.48
C ARG A 245 3.82 -23.65 13.69
N MET A 246 3.39 -22.77 14.60
CA MET A 246 4.08 -22.48 15.84
C MET A 246 3.77 -23.54 16.91
N SER A 247 2.49 -23.95 17.02
CA SER A 247 2.07 -25.11 17.76
C SER A 247 0.82 -25.72 17.13
N PRO A 248 0.75 -27.05 16.94
CA PRO A 248 -0.40 -27.71 16.30
C PRO A 248 -1.71 -27.52 17.07
N ASN A 249 -1.62 -27.28 18.38
CA ASN A 249 -2.75 -27.17 19.29
C ASN A 249 -3.36 -25.76 19.34
N LEU A 250 -2.71 -24.76 18.71
CA LEU A 250 -3.21 -23.39 18.71
C LEU A 250 -4.37 -23.17 17.75
N SER A 251 -5.31 -22.35 18.18
CA SER A 251 -6.41 -21.86 17.35
C SER A 251 -5.87 -21.08 16.15
N ARG A 252 -6.56 -21.21 15.01
CA ARG A 252 -6.26 -20.45 13.81
C ARG A 252 -6.91 -19.08 13.77
N GLN A 253 -7.79 -18.78 14.71
CA GLN A 253 -8.59 -17.56 14.71
C GLN A 253 -8.01 -16.52 15.66
N VAL A 254 -7.35 -15.53 15.07
CA VAL A 254 -6.93 -14.31 15.77
C VAL A 254 -8.06 -13.30 15.68
N ARG A 255 -8.40 -12.68 16.83
CA ARG A 255 -9.46 -11.68 16.96
C ARG A 255 -8.94 -10.28 17.19
N SER A 256 -7.80 -10.16 17.85
CA SER A 256 -7.18 -8.88 18.15
C SER A 256 -5.66 -8.99 18.13
N ILE A 257 -5.01 -7.92 17.73
CA ILE A 257 -3.54 -7.80 17.71
C ILE A 257 -3.19 -6.51 18.42
N LEU A 258 -2.16 -6.57 19.29
CA LEU A 258 -1.61 -5.42 19.99
C LEU A 258 -0.08 -5.48 19.90
N THR A 259 0.56 -4.35 19.65
CA THR A 259 2.00 -4.17 19.80
C THR A 259 2.25 -3.49 21.15
N ASP A 260 3.16 -4.02 21.95
CA ASP A 260 3.58 -3.35 23.18
C ASP A 260 4.75 -2.40 22.92
N GLU A 261 5.04 -1.56 23.89
CA GLU A 261 6.16 -0.60 23.86
C GLU A 261 7.55 -1.25 23.94
N TYR A 262 7.61 -2.55 24.23
CA TYR A 262 8.82 -3.35 24.29
C TYR A 262 9.13 -4.06 22.95
N GLY A 263 8.30 -3.85 21.91
CA GLY A 263 8.45 -4.46 20.58
C GLY A 263 7.88 -5.87 20.48
N GLY A 264 7.11 -6.32 21.47
CA GLY A 264 6.39 -7.59 21.44
C GLY A 264 5.07 -7.50 20.70
N LEU A 265 4.62 -8.63 20.16
CA LEU A 265 3.30 -8.80 19.55
C LEU A 265 2.41 -9.69 20.40
N TRP A 266 1.20 -9.20 20.67
CA TRP A 266 0.16 -9.89 21.39
C TRP A 266 -1.01 -10.22 20.49
N PHE A 267 -1.52 -11.43 20.61
CA PHE A 267 -2.66 -11.91 19.82
C PHE A 267 -3.75 -12.44 20.73
N GLY A 268 -4.94 -11.88 20.64
CA GLY A 268 -6.15 -12.44 21.21
C GLY A 268 -6.72 -13.54 20.32
N THR A 269 -6.96 -14.74 20.83
CA THR A 269 -7.47 -15.87 20.06
C THR A 269 -8.88 -16.29 20.46
N LYS A 270 -9.52 -17.02 19.57
CA LYS A 270 -10.79 -17.66 19.87
C LYS A 270 -10.55 -19.04 20.48
N GLY A 271 -10.40 -19.10 21.82
CA GLY A 271 -10.33 -20.34 22.59
C GLY A 271 -9.02 -20.62 23.32
N ASP A 272 -7.85 -20.19 22.78
CA ASP A 272 -6.55 -20.49 23.40
C ASP A 272 -6.00 -19.33 24.25
N GLY A 273 -6.79 -18.26 24.39
CA GLY A 273 -6.39 -17.14 25.21
C GLY A 273 -5.50 -16.14 24.47
N LEU A 274 -4.47 -15.68 25.20
CA LEU A 274 -3.58 -14.61 24.80
C LEU A 274 -2.22 -15.20 24.41
N LEU A 275 -1.74 -14.87 23.21
CA LEU A 275 -0.42 -15.27 22.74
C LEU A 275 0.52 -14.07 22.73
N HIS A 276 1.77 -14.29 23.14
CA HIS A 276 2.82 -13.29 23.14
C HIS A 276 4.04 -13.75 22.36
N LEU A 277 4.49 -12.93 21.40
CA LEU A 277 5.74 -13.06 20.70
C LEU A 277 6.65 -11.90 21.10
N PRO A 278 7.57 -12.10 22.04
CA PRO A 278 8.57 -11.10 22.39
C PRO A 278 9.54 -10.91 21.21
N ASP A 279 10.13 -9.72 21.08
CA ASP A 279 11.19 -9.40 20.11
C ASP A 279 10.82 -9.69 18.65
N TYR A 280 9.60 -9.33 18.22
CA TYR A 280 9.12 -9.59 16.86
C TYR A 280 10.03 -9.04 15.76
N HIS A 281 10.73 -7.93 15.99
CA HIS A 281 11.65 -7.33 15.03
C HIS A 281 12.99 -8.06 14.90
N GLU A 282 13.41 -8.77 15.93
CA GLU A 282 14.66 -9.58 15.93
C GLU A 282 14.42 -11.04 15.50
N ALA A 283 13.17 -11.40 15.27
CA ALA A 283 12.72 -12.77 15.03
C ALA A 283 13.11 -13.38 13.67
N VAL A 284 14.15 -12.89 13.01
CA VAL A 284 14.68 -13.46 11.76
C VAL A 284 15.34 -14.85 11.97
N GLY A 285 15.56 -15.26 13.23
CA GLY A 285 16.24 -16.51 13.52
C GLY A 285 15.40 -17.64 14.14
N ASN A 286 14.68 -17.40 15.20
CA ASN A 286 13.73 -18.33 15.85
C ASN A 286 12.88 -17.63 16.92
N PRO A 287 11.74 -17.02 16.57
CA PRO A 287 10.91 -16.29 17.50
C PRO A 287 10.21 -17.18 18.55
N LEU A 288 10.25 -18.49 18.37
CA LEU A 288 9.44 -19.44 19.13
C LEU A 288 9.98 -19.81 20.50
N GLY A 289 11.27 -19.63 20.74
CA GLY A 289 11.89 -20.06 22.01
C GLY A 289 11.43 -19.30 23.25
N ARG A 290 10.86 -18.10 23.07
CA ARG A 290 10.36 -17.23 24.16
C ARG A 290 8.87 -16.93 24.03
N ALA A 291 8.21 -17.46 23.02
CA ALA A 291 6.80 -17.21 22.81
C ALA A 291 5.94 -17.93 23.86
N MET A 292 4.94 -17.22 24.38
CA MET A 292 4.11 -17.68 25.51
C MET A 292 2.63 -17.65 25.16
N VAL A 293 1.87 -18.53 25.81
CA VAL A 293 0.41 -18.58 25.81
C VAL A 293 -0.08 -18.32 27.22
N TYR A 294 -1.05 -17.42 27.37
CA TYR A 294 -1.59 -17.02 28.66
C TYR A 294 -3.09 -17.28 28.75
N SER A 295 -3.52 -17.68 29.92
CA SER A 295 -4.89 -17.75 30.41
C SER A 295 -4.94 -17.13 31.80
N PRO A 296 -6.11 -16.80 32.34
CA PRO A 296 -6.20 -16.30 33.74
C PRO A 296 -5.55 -17.26 34.74
N GLY A 297 -4.50 -16.79 35.40
CA GLY A 297 -3.73 -17.57 36.38
C GLY A 297 -2.77 -18.61 35.81
N GLU A 298 -2.67 -18.78 34.49
CA GLU A 298 -1.84 -19.80 33.90
C GLU A 298 -1.05 -19.27 32.69
N LYS A 299 0.17 -19.80 32.46
CA LYS A 299 0.96 -19.54 31.27
C LYS A 299 1.75 -20.77 30.82
N GLN A 300 1.96 -20.93 29.52
CA GLN A 300 2.73 -22.02 28.92
C GLN A 300 3.65 -21.50 27.81
N VAL A 301 4.74 -22.22 27.54
CA VAL A 301 5.58 -21.98 26.38
C VAL A 301 4.81 -22.39 25.13
N MET A 302 4.77 -21.53 24.10
CA MET A 302 3.96 -21.75 22.91
C MET A 302 4.34 -23.01 22.12
N SER A 303 5.64 -23.33 22.02
CA SER A 303 6.13 -24.51 21.28
C SER A 303 5.70 -25.83 21.89
N SER A 304 5.42 -25.88 23.21
CA SER A 304 4.97 -27.05 23.95
C SER A 304 3.56 -26.88 24.51
N TYR A 305 2.78 -25.96 23.96
CA TYR A 305 1.44 -25.66 24.44
C TYR A 305 0.53 -26.87 24.36
N ILE A 306 -0.07 -27.20 25.49
CA ILE A 306 -1.15 -28.18 25.62
C ILE A 306 -2.44 -27.41 25.85
N LYS A 307 -3.45 -27.71 25.04
CA LYS A 307 -4.73 -27.01 25.11
C LYS A 307 -5.30 -27.05 26.54
N TRP A 308 -5.79 -25.89 27.01
CA TRP A 308 -6.42 -25.75 28.33
C TRP A 308 -7.64 -26.65 28.45
N ASN A 309 -7.97 -27.02 29.66
CA ASN A 309 -9.24 -27.70 29.98
C ASN A 309 -10.46 -26.77 29.90
N HIS A 310 -10.23 -25.45 29.74
CA HIS A 310 -11.23 -24.42 29.60
C HIS A 310 -10.90 -23.55 28.37
N GLU A 311 -11.91 -22.94 27.77
CA GLU A 311 -11.71 -22.01 26.66
C GLU A 311 -11.59 -20.57 27.20
N PHE A 312 -10.58 -19.85 26.75
CA PHE A 312 -10.40 -18.42 27.01
C PHE A 312 -10.49 -17.64 25.69
N HIS A 313 -11.69 -17.15 25.38
CA HIS A 313 -11.96 -16.37 24.19
C HIS A 313 -11.56 -14.92 24.39
N VAL A 314 -10.56 -14.43 23.66
CA VAL A 314 -10.11 -13.04 23.69
C VAL A 314 -10.55 -12.35 22.40
N TYR A 315 -11.40 -11.32 22.53
CA TYR A 315 -11.95 -10.58 21.38
C TYR A 315 -11.25 -9.27 21.14
N LYS A 316 -10.80 -8.58 22.21
CA LYS A 316 -10.15 -7.27 22.13
C LYS A 316 -8.97 -7.15 23.06
N LEU A 317 -7.91 -6.53 22.56
CA LEU A 317 -6.79 -6.03 23.33
C LEU A 317 -6.75 -4.51 23.20
N ALA A 318 -6.71 -3.79 24.32
CA ALA A 318 -6.68 -2.33 24.36
C ALA A 318 -5.59 -1.85 25.31
N GLN A 319 -4.55 -1.20 24.77
CA GLN A 319 -3.47 -0.63 25.55
C GLN A 319 -4.03 0.31 26.62
N SER A 320 -3.64 0.12 27.89
CA SER A 320 -3.99 1.06 28.95
C SER A 320 -3.11 2.31 28.84
N ARG A 321 -3.72 3.47 29.09
CA ARG A 321 -3.02 4.77 29.17
C ARG A 321 -2.62 5.12 30.60
N TYR A 322 -3.18 4.43 31.58
CA TYR A 322 -3.08 4.77 32.99
C TYR A 322 -2.46 3.66 33.84
N MET A 323 -2.20 2.50 33.26
CA MET A 323 -1.60 1.36 33.96
C MET A 323 -0.56 0.69 33.04
N ASP A 324 0.42 0.05 33.68
CA ASP A 324 1.48 -0.71 32.98
C ASP A 324 0.95 -2.08 32.51
N GLY A 325 0.25 -2.06 31.39
CA GLY A 325 -0.41 -3.23 30.82
C GLY A 325 -1.51 -2.89 29.83
N PHE A 326 -2.41 -3.83 29.58
CA PHE A 326 -3.52 -3.64 28.65
C PHE A 326 -4.79 -4.37 29.09
N TRP A 327 -5.91 -3.83 28.68
CA TRP A 327 -7.22 -4.41 28.88
C TRP A 327 -7.50 -5.55 27.91
N ILE A 328 -8.20 -6.57 28.37
CA ILE A 328 -8.61 -7.74 27.60
C ILE A 328 -10.13 -7.83 27.63
N GLY A 329 -10.75 -7.66 26.47
CA GLY A 329 -12.16 -7.99 26.23
C GLY A 329 -12.29 -9.46 25.88
N ALA A 330 -13.09 -10.19 26.65
CA ALA A 330 -13.19 -11.65 26.58
C ALA A 330 -14.64 -12.14 26.62
N GLY A 331 -14.82 -13.46 26.61
CA GLY A 331 -16.11 -14.11 26.64
C GLY A 331 -16.81 -14.00 27.99
N ASN A 332 -16.56 -14.90 28.90
CA ASN A 332 -17.19 -14.94 30.25
C ASN A 332 -16.16 -15.39 31.30
N PRO A 333 -15.88 -14.54 32.34
CA PRO A 333 -16.24 -13.13 32.43
C PRO A 333 -15.60 -12.32 31.34
N GLY A 334 -16.16 -11.13 31.02
CA GLY A 334 -15.77 -10.40 29.80
C GLY A 334 -14.56 -9.50 29.96
N LEU A 335 -14.18 -9.09 31.18
CA LEU A 335 -13.12 -8.12 31.40
C LEU A 335 -11.95 -8.71 32.16
N PHE A 336 -10.76 -8.58 31.59
CA PHE A 336 -9.49 -8.92 32.26
C PHE A 336 -8.47 -7.81 32.01
N TYR A 337 -7.36 -7.89 32.74
CA TYR A 337 -6.23 -7.01 32.62
C TYR A 337 -4.93 -7.82 32.60
N TYR A 338 -4.04 -7.55 31.60
CA TYR A 338 -2.68 -8.07 31.63
C TYR A 338 -1.74 -7.01 32.23
N SER A 339 -0.93 -7.39 33.21
CA SER A 339 0.09 -6.55 33.83
C SER A 339 1.48 -6.97 33.37
N PHE A 340 2.23 -6.01 32.78
CA PHE A 340 3.64 -6.24 32.42
C PHE A 340 4.51 -6.46 33.66
N ARG A 341 4.15 -5.83 34.77
CA ARG A 341 4.88 -5.96 36.03
C ARG A 341 4.82 -7.37 36.58
N ASP A 342 3.65 -7.99 36.56
CA ASP A 342 3.41 -9.30 37.12
C ASP A 342 3.55 -10.43 36.09
N ASP A 343 3.66 -10.09 34.84
CA ASP A 343 3.66 -11.02 33.68
C ASP A 343 2.50 -12.01 33.73
N ALA A 344 1.28 -11.49 33.99
CA ALA A 344 0.10 -12.30 34.25
C ALA A 344 -1.20 -11.63 33.82
N VAL A 345 -2.20 -12.48 33.52
CA VAL A 345 -3.58 -12.08 33.23
C VAL A 345 -4.36 -12.10 34.55
N HIS A 346 -4.93 -10.96 34.93
CA HIS A 346 -5.73 -10.77 36.11
C HIS A 346 -7.22 -10.66 35.75
N SER A 347 -8.05 -11.35 36.51
CA SER A 347 -9.50 -11.17 36.45
C SER A 347 -9.89 -9.83 37.07
N VAL A 348 -10.88 -9.17 36.48
CA VAL A 348 -11.50 -7.98 37.07
C VAL A 348 -12.71 -8.42 37.87
N GLU A 349 -12.75 -8.03 39.15
CA GLU A 349 -13.83 -8.36 40.06
C GLU A 349 -15.01 -7.37 39.91
N TYR A 350 -16.19 -7.76 40.38
CA TYR A 350 -17.40 -6.94 40.34
C TYR A 350 -17.99 -6.84 41.75
N SER A 351 -17.98 -5.63 42.32
CA SER A 351 -18.55 -5.38 43.65
C SER A 351 -20.07 -5.35 43.61
N SER A 352 -20.66 -5.02 42.50
CA SER A 352 -22.11 -4.98 42.30
C SER A 352 -22.50 -5.37 40.87
N GLY A 353 -23.64 -6.05 40.73
CA GLY A 353 -24.15 -6.48 39.44
C GLY A 353 -23.52 -7.80 38.94
N ARG A 354 -23.91 -8.20 37.75
CA ARG A 354 -23.35 -9.36 37.07
C ARG A 354 -22.14 -8.94 36.23
N PRO A 355 -21.13 -9.79 36.06
CA PRO A 355 -20.04 -9.53 35.14
C PRO A 355 -20.58 -9.21 33.75
N VAL A 356 -20.04 -8.18 33.09
CA VAL A 356 -20.26 -7.91 31.68
C VAL A 356 -19.57 -9.01 30.88
N ILE A 357 -20.25 -9.58 29.91
CA ILE A 357 -19.75 -10.71 29.12
C ILE A 357 -19.65 -10.36 27.64
N GLU A 358 -18.93 -11.17 26.86
CA GLU A 358 -18.77 -11.00 25.40
C GLU A 358 -18.35 -9.58 25.01
N ILE A 359 -17.28 -9.07 25.65
CA ILE A 359 -16.76 -7.72 25.39
C ILE A 359 -15.94 -7.73 24.11
N HIS A 360 -16.42 -7.00 23.10
CA HIS A 360 -15.83 -6.93 21.77
C HIS A 360 -14.99 -5.68 21.54
N ASP A 361 -15.21 -4.60 22.29
CA ASP A 361 -14.34 -3.43 22.25
C ASP A 361 -14.36 -2.67 23.60
N ILE A 362 -13.26 -1.97 23.89
CA ILE A 362 -13.04 -1.27 25.16
C ILE A 362 -12.48 0.13 24.85
N TYR A 363 -13.02 1.13 25.50
CA TYR A 363 -12.48 2.49 25.51
C TYR A 363 -12.20 2.93 26.95
N GLU A 364 -10.94 3.20 27.25
CA GLU A 364 -10.50 3.75 28.54
C GLU A 364 -10.60 5.27 28.50
N GLU A 365 -11.54 5.84 29.25
CA GLU A 365 -11.75 7.29 29.30
C GLU A 365 -10.74 7.99 30.21
N ASN A 366 -10.53 7.40 31.37
CA ASN A 366 -9.54 7.85 32.36
C ASN A 366 -9.13 6.66 33.23
N ASP A 367 -8.37 6.92 34.30
CA ASP A 367 -7.83 5.88 35.22
C ASP A 367 -8.89 5.07 35.97
N SER A 368 -10.13 5.56 35.98
CA SER A 368 -11.22 4.99 36.78
C SER A 368 -12.48 4.67 35.96
N VAL A 369 -12.52 5.00 34.66
CA VAL A 369 -13.70 4.82 33.81
C VAL A 369 -13.38 4.11 32.51
N LEU A 370 -14.09 3.00 32.30
CA LEU A 370 -14.10 2.27 31.03
C LEU A 370 -15.49 2.29 30.40
N TYR A 371 -15.50 2.31 29.08
CA TYR A 371 -16.66 1.95 28.26
C TYR A 371 -16.39 0.64 27.53
N ALA A 372 -17.41 -0.21 27.45
CA ALA A 372 -17.33 -1.50 26.76
C ALA A 372 -18.58 -1.75 25.93
N VAL A 373 -18.37 -2.30 24.74
CA VAL A 373 -19.43 -2.83 23.88
C VAL A 373 -19.42 -4.35 23.90
N THR A 374 -20.60 -4.94 23.85
CA THR A 374 -20.77 -6.39 23.90
C THR A 374 -21.53 -6.93 22.72
N ALA A 375 -21.31 -8.19 22.37
CA ALA A 375 -22.04 -8.86 21.29
C ALA A 375 -23.41 -9.39 21.73
N VAL A 376 -23.78 -9.25 23.00
CA VAL A 376 -25.00 -9.90 23.54
C VAL A 376 -25.85 -9.00 24.40
N ASP A 377 -25.28 -7.95 25.05
CA ASP A 377 -25.98 -7.18 26.09
C ASP A 377 -25.74 -5.66 26.02
N GLY A 378 -25.32 -5.16 24.86
CA GLY A 378 -25.31 -3.72 24.59
C GLY A 378 -24.02 -3.01 25.00
N PHE A 379 -24.17 -1.83 25.56
CA PHE A 379 -23.09 -0.88 25.85
C PHE A 379 -23.07 -0.49 27.32
N TYR A 380 -21.88 -0.50 27.90
CA TYR A 380 -21.67 -0.29 29.32
C TYR A 380 -20.67 0.82 29.60
N LYS A 381 -20.94 1.59 30.68
CA LYS A 381 -19.96 2.40 31.40
C LYS A 381 -19.65 1.67 32.73
N MET A 382 -18.36 1.49 32.99
CA MET A 382 -17.87 0.85 34.20
C MET A 382 -16.99 1.80 34.98
N VAL A 383 -17.22 1.94 36.29
CA VAL A 383 -16.38 2.72 37.21
C VAL A 383 -15.52 1.74 38.00
N LEU A 384 -14.22 1.93 37.88
CA LEU A 384 -13.21 1.06 38.46
C LEU A 384 -12.70 1.57 39.81
N GLU A 385 -12.39 0.65 40.69
CA GLU A 385 -11.63 0.86 41.91
C GLU A 385 -10.39 -0.03 41.91
N LYS A 386 -9.23 0.57 42.15
CA LYS A 386 -7.94 -0.12 42.20
C LYS A 386 -7.46 -0.16 43.64
N LYS A 387 -7.38 -1.34 44.23
CA LYS A 387 -6.99 -1.50 45.63
C LYS A 387 -6.18 -2.77 45.83
N GLY A 388 -5.00 -2.64 46.48
CA GLY A 388 -4.20 -3.81 46.87
C GLY A 388 -3.72 -4.69 45.70
N GLY A 389 -3.58 -4.14 44.48
CA GLY A 389 -3.19 -4.91 43.30
C GLY A 389 -4.36 -5.56 42.56
N THR A 390 -5.58 -5.46 43.08
CA THR A 390 -6.81 -5.93 42.43
C THR A 390 -7.56 -4.77 41.76
N ILE A 391 -8.23 -5.08 40.66
CA ILE A 391 -9.11 -4.15 39.93
C ILE A 391 -10.54 -4.64 40.09
N ASN A 392 -11.41 -3.74 40.53
CA ASN A 392 -12.79 -4.04 40.83
C ASN A 392 -13.72 -3.06 40.10
N VAL A 393 -14.77 -3.54 39.44
CA VAL A 393 -15.87 -2.73 38.94
C VAL A 393 -16.78 -2.38 40.08
N ARG A 394 -16.65 -1.16 40.60
CA ARG A 394 -17.46 -0.66 41.71
C ARG A 394 -18.89 -0.37 41.28
N GLN A 395 -19.06 0.17 40.08
CA GLN A 395 -20.35 0.55 39.54
C GLN A 395 -20.37 0.30 38.02
N GLN A 396 -21.50 -0.17 37.54
CA GLN A 396 -21.74 -0.30 36.10
C GLN A 396 -23.07 0.31 35.71
N LYS A 397 -23.14 0.93 34.54
CA LYS A 397 -24.35 1.49 33.93
C LYS A 397 -24.46 0.94 32.52
N ARG A 398 -25.59 0.27 32.24
CA ARG A 398 -25.95 -0.13 30.88
C ARG A 398 -26.75 0.98 30.23
N TYR A 399 -26.42 1.28 28.95
CA TYR A 399 -27.16 2.21 28.12
C TYR A 399 -28.04 1.45 27.13
N HIS A 400 -29.28 1.95 26.96
CA HIS A 400 -30.27 1.36 26.07
C HIS A 400 -30.44 2.23 24.84
N PHE A 401 -30.20 1.66 23.67
CA PHE A 401 -30.37 2.34 22.39
C PHE A 401 -31.51 1.68 21.60
N PHE A 402 -32.40 2.49 21.07
CA PHE A 402 -33.56 1.99 20.34
C PHE A 402 -33.56 2.51 18.89
N HIS A 403 -33.93 1.67 17.96
CA HIS A 403 -34.23 1.99 16.59
C HIS A 403 -35.56 1.31 16.21
N GLU A 404 -36.50 2.05 15.67
CA GLU A 404 -37.85 1.55 15.32
C GLU A 404 -38.47 0.68 16.46
N GLN A 405 -38.43 1.18 17.68
CA GLN A 405 -38.93 0.50 18.89
C GLN A 405 -38.21 -0.82 19.28
N ARG A 406 -37.14 -1.16 18.63
CA ARG A 406 -36.30 -2.34 18.95
C ARG A 406 -35.01 -1.89 19.60
N GLU A 407 -34.68 -2.53 20.72
CA GLU A 407 -33.40 -2.30 21.39
C GLU A 407 -32.23 -2.86 20.57
N ILE A 408 -31.14 -2.10 20.49
CA ILE A 408 -29.89 -2.50 19.88
C ILE A 408 -29.00 -3.09 20.97
N MET A 409 -28.75 -4.39 20.90
CA MET A 409 -28.02 -5.13 21.94
C MET A 409 -26.64 -5.62 21.48
N MET A 410 -26.39 -5.70 20.18
CA MET A 410 -25.18 -6.27 19.62
C MET A 410 -24.29 -5.18 19.04
N PHE A 411 -23.09 -5.00 19.61
CA PHE A 411 -22.09 -4.07 19.14
C PHE A 411 -20.73 -4.76 19.02
N TYR A 412 -19.98 -4.43 17.99
CA TYR A 412 -18.63 -4.95 17.79
C TYR A 412 -17.56 -3.86 17.93
N PRO A 413 -17.44 -2.87 17.02
CA PRO A 413 -16.43 -1.84 17.15
C PRO A 413 -16.92 -0.65 17.93
N MET A 414 -15.99 0.04 18.57
CA MET A 414 -16.18 1.34 19.17
C MET A 414 -15.05 2.27 18.73
N LEU A 415 -15.38 3.53 18.43
CA LEU A 415 -14.40 4.53 18.03
C LEU A 415 -14.69 5.86 18.73
N ALA A 416 -13.68 6.42 19.40
CA ALA A 416 -13.79 7.73 20.03
C ALA A 416 -13.57 8.85 19.03
N GLU A 417 -14.37 9.92 19.15
CA GLU A 417 -14.22 11.17 18.42
C GLU A 417 -14.13 12.33 19.40
N GLY A 418 -12.95 12.91 19.51
CA GLY A 418 -12.67 13.92 20.53
C GLY A 418 -12.96 13.41 21.94
N ASP A 419 -13.28 14.34 22.85
CA ASP A 419 -13.45 14.03 24.27
C ASP A 419 -14.85 13.56 24.66
N SER A 420 -15.84 13.72 23.79
CA SER A 420 -17.24 13.50 24.18
C SER A 420 -17.99 12.44 23.38
N ILE A 421 -17.57 12.14 22.16
CA ILE A 421 -18.34 11.27 21.27
C ILE A 421 -17.74 9.88 21.19
N LEU A 422 -18.61 8.88 21.28
CA LEU A 422 -18.30 7.49 20.94
C LEU A 422 -19.19 7.05 19.77
N TRP A 423 -18.55 6.48 18.74
CA TRP A 423 -19.22 5.81 17.66
C TRP A 423 -19.24 4.31 17.94
N LEU A 424 -20.42 3.72 17.90
CA LEU A 424 -20.62 2.30 18.17
C LEU A 424 -21.14 1.65 16.89
N GLY A 425 -20.46 0.63 16.41
CA GLY A 425 -20.91 -0.17 15.27
C GLY A 425 -21.81 -1.30 15.73
N SER A 426 -23.07 -1.27 15.30
CA SER A 426 -24.03 -2.32 15.68
C SER A 426 -24.17 -3.38 14.60
N ARG A 427 -24.73 -4.50 15.00
CA ARG A 427 -25.18 -5.54 14.09
C ARG A 427 -26.58 -5.22 13.59
N GLU A 428 -26.77 -5.13 12.28
CA GLU A 428 -28.04 -4.93 11.57
C GLU A 428 -28.71 -3.54 11.74
N LYS A 429 -28.17 -2.61 12.55
CA LYS A 429 -28.78 -1.31 12.83
C LYS A 429 -27.92 -0.11 12.47
N GLY A 430 -26.75 -0.35 11.89
CA GLY A 430 -25.80 0.71 11.50
C GLY A 430 -25.00 1.28 12.66
N LEU A 431 -24.79 2.58 12.65
CA LEU A 431 -23.96 3.28 13.64
C LEU A 431 -24.83 3.94 14.74
N VAL A 432 -24.35 3.90 15.95
CA VAL A 432 -24.86 4.74 17.05
C VAL A 432 -23.79 5.77 17.39
N ARG A 433 -24.13 7.05 17.26
CA ARG A 433 -23.33 8.18 17.74
C ARG A 433 -23.83 8.54 19.13
N PHE A 434 -22.98 8.36 20.14
CA PHE A 434 -23.29 8.59 21.54
C PHE A 434 -22.45 9.74 22.09
N ASP A 435 -23.10 10.72 22.73
CA ASP A 435 -22.42 11.80 23.45
C ASP A 435 -22.33 11.43 24.94
N LYS A 436 -21.10 11.25 25.44
CA LYS A 436 -20.82 10.87 26.83
C LYS A 436 -21.20 11.93 27.87
N ARG A 437 -21.30 13.21 27.47
CA ARG A 437 -21.61 14.33 28.38
C ARG A 437 -23.10 14.51 28.59
N THR A 438 -23.86 14.45 27.48
CA THR A 438 -25.33 14.62 27.53
C THR A 438 -26.05 13.29 27.65
N GLU A 439 -25.37 12.18 27.40
CA GLU A 439 -25.92 10.82 27.26
C GLU A 439 -26.97 10.70 26.12
N GLU A 440 -27.01 11.67 25.23
CA GLU A 440 -27.85 11.62 24.03
C GLU A 440 -27.23 10.75 22.96
N TYR A 441 -28.06 10.14 22.12
CA TYR A 441 -27.61 9.32 21.03
C TYR A 441 -28.39 9.55 19.75
N GLN A 442 -27.75 9.20 18.62
CA GLN A 442 -28.36 9.19 17.32
C GLN A 442 -28.02 7.87 16.62
N VAL A 443 -29.04 7.20 16.10
CA VAL A 443 -28.85 6.00 15.24
C VAL A 443 -28.78 6.43 13.78
N ILE A 444 -27.80 5.93 13.06
CA ILE A 444 -27.53 6.25 11.66
C ILE A 444 -27.52 4.96 10.87
N SER A 445 -28.62 4.68 10.17
CA SER A 445 -28.73 3.56 9.24
C SER A 445 -27.97 3.89 7.95
N LEU A 446 -26.96 3.09 7.62
CA LEU A 446 -26.22 3.19 6.37
C LEU A 446 -27.04 2.57 5.22
N LYS A 447 -27.87 1.58 5.52
CA LYS A 447 -28.80 0.96 4.58
C LYS A 447 -29.77 1.98 4.00
N GLU A 448 -30.34 2.84 4.83
CA GLU A 448 -31.25 3.91 4.36
C GLU A 448 -30.53 4.92 3.48
N LYS A 449 -29.28 5.29 3.83
CA LYS A 449 -28.49 6.25 3.06
C LYS A 449 -28.04 5.72 1.70
N LEU A 450 -27.62 4.45 1.65
CA LEU A 450 -27.00 3.84 0.47
C LEU A 450 -27.94 2.92 -0.30
N ARG A 451 -29.12 2.59 0.25
CA ARG A 451 -30.07 1.57 -0.27
C ARG A 451 -29.39 0.21 -0.50
N LYS A 452 -28.42 -0.14 0.38
CA LYS A 452 -27.65 -1.37 0.38
C LYS A 452 -27.62 -1.97 1.79
N SER A 453 -27.54 -3.28 1.91
CA SER A 453 -27.49 -4.01 3.21
C SER A 453 -26.09 -3.90 3.83
N VAL A 454 -25.77 -2.78 4.47
CA VAL A 454 -24.45 -2.44 5.03
C VAL A 454 -24.51 -2.04 6.51
N ASP A 455 -25.60 -2.36 7.21
CA ASP A 455 -25.79 -1.98 8.62
C ASP A 455 -25.20 -2.98 9.63
N ASP A 456 -24.58 -4.07 9.15
CA ASP A 456 -23.86 -5.04 9.99
C ASP A 456 -22.37 -4.65 10.06
N ILE A 457 -22.00 -3.88 11.09
CA ILE A 457 -20.71 -3.21 11.18
C ILE A 457 -19.72 -4.06 11.96
N LEU A 458 -18.53 -4.28 11.38
CA LEU A 458 -17.48 -5.11 11.92
C LEU A 458 -16.23 -4.32 12.36
N SER A 459 -15.96 -3.17 11.73
CA SER A 459 -14.79 -2.35 12.04
C SER A 459 -15.04 -0.87 11.75
N LEU A 460 -14.34 0.00 12.49
CA LEU A 460 -14.38 1.46 12.36
C LEU A 460 -12.96 2.00 12.34
N TYR A 461 -12.70 2.92 11.43
CA TYR A 461 -11.45 3.65 11.36
C TYR A 461 -11.69 5.10 10.98
N ARG A 462 -10.99 6.04 11.61
CA ARG A 462 -11.05 7.47 11.27
C ARG A 462 -9.69 7.95 10.78
N THR A 463 -9.71 8.63 9.66
CA THR A 463 -8.52 9.24 9.07
C THR A 463 -8.24 10.61 9.68
N GLU A 464 -7.03 11.11 9.54
CA GLU A 464 -6.60 12.44 10.01
C GLU A 464 -7.38 13.57 9.33
N ASP A 465 -7.80 13.38 8.07
CA ASP A 465 -8.65 14.33 7.33
C ASP A 465 -10.14 14.28 7.76
N GLY A 466 -10.45 13.50 8.80
CA GLY A 466 -11.76 13.46 9.44
C GLY A 466 -12.78 12.53 8.80
N LYS A 467 -12.44 11.78 7.74
CA LYS A 467 -13.34 10.77 7.18
C LYS A 467 -13.39 9.54 8.09
N MET A 468 -14.53 8.85 8.06
CA MET A 468 -14.70 7.58 8.78
C MET A 468 -14.93 6.44 7.79
N TYR A 469 -14.11 5.41 7.90
CA TYR A 469 -14.29 4.16 7.17
C TYR A 469 -14.99 3.15 8.05
N VAL A 470 -16.03 2.54 7.50
CA VAL A 470 -16.90 1.58 8.18
C VAL A 470 -16.83 0.26 7.43
N GLY A 471 -16.17 -0.72 8.02
CA GLY A 471 -16.13 -2.09 7.49
C GLY A 471 -17.38 -2.85 7.88
N THR A 472 -18.04 -3.44 6.88
CA THR A 472 -19.29 -4.16 7.07
C THR A 472 -19.19 -5.62 6.56
N THR A 473 -20.22 -6.42 6.77
CA THR A 473 -20.32 -7.75 6.16
C THR A 473 -20.55 -7.70 4.65
N SER A 474 -20.84 -6.52 4.09
CA SER A 474 -21.26 -6.35 2.69
C SER A 474 -20.53 -5.18 1.99
N GLY A 475 -19.29 -4.90 2.35
CA GLY A 475 -18.45 -3.87 1.75
C GLY A 475 -17.90 -2.86 2.74
N LEU A 476 -17.19 -1.88 2.21
CA LEU A 476 -16.62 -0.76 2.94
C LEU A 476 -17.45 0.50 2.66
N VAL A 477 -17.76 1.26 3.69
CA VAL A 477 -18.44 2.55 3.56
C VAL A 477 -17.51 3.66 4.03
N CYS A 478 -17.33 4.69 3.20
CA CYS A 478 -16.63 5.92 3.58
C CYS A 478 -17.65 6.99 3.93
N LEU A 479 -17.57 7.53 5.13
CA LEU A 479 -18.40 8.64 5.61
C LEU A 479 -17.58 9.93 5.61
N SER A 480 -18.17 10.99 5.05
CA SER A 480 -17.65 12.35 5.09
C SER A 480 -18.64 13.25 5.84
N PHE A 481 -18.12 14.11 6.70
CA PHE A 481 -18.92 14.96 7.58
C PHE A 481 -18.85 16.42 7.11
N CYS A 482 -19.96 16.93 6.57
CA CYS A 482 -20.12 18.32 6.12
C CYS A 482 -21.08 19.06 7.04
N GLY A 483 -20.59 19.60 8.16
CA GLY A 483 -21.42 20.17 9.22
C GLY A 483 -22.32 19.09 9.84
N LYS A 484 -23.66 19.28 9.75
CA LYS A 484 -24.64 18.28 10.23
C LYS A 484 -24.95 17.18 9.20
N LYS A 485 -24.50 17.32 7.96
CA LYS A 485 -24.77 16.36 6.89
C LYS A 485 -23.70 15.29 6.85
N ILE A 486 -24.13 14.03 6.84
CA ILE A 486 -23.26 12.86 6.66
C ILE A 486 -23.47 12.33 5.24
N GLU A 487 -22.42 12.36 4.45
CA GLU A 487 -22.39 11.76 3.12
C GLU A 487 -21.72 10.39 3.21
N ALA A 488 -22.31 9.39 2.53
CA ALA A 488 -21.83 8.03 2.54
C ALA A 488 -21.49 7.57 1.12
N THR A 489 -20.33 6.97 0.94
CA THR A 489 -19.88 6.37 -0.32
C THR A 489 -19.59 4.91 -0.09
N TYR A 490 -20.17 4.05 -0.92
CA TYR A 490 -19.97 2.60 -0.87
C TYR A 490 -18.77 2.18 -1.73
N ILE A 491 -17.98 1.26 -1.22
CA ILE A 491 -16.84 0.63 -1.90
C ILE A 491 -17.02 -0.88 -1.77
N GLY A 492 -17.18 -1.57 -2.90
CA GLY A 492 -17.34 -3.02 -2.98
C GLY A 492 -16.41 -3.64 -4.01
N ARG A 493 -16.72 -4.85 -4.46
CA ARG A 493 -15.92 -5.58 -5.46
C ARG A 493 -15.79 -4.84 -6.78
N GLU A 494 -16.84 -4.15 -7.21
CA GLU A 494 -16.81 -3.34 -8.44
C GLU A 494 -15.82 -2.16 -8.36
N GLN A 495 -15.49 -1.71 -7.15
CA GLN A 495 -14.50 -0.67 -6.88
C GLN A 495 -13.13 -1.26 -6.50
N GLY A 496 -12.94 -2.58 -6.59
CA GLY A 496 -11.66 -3.26 -6.44
C GLY A 496 -11.43 -3.99 -5.11
N LEU A 497 -12.42 -4.13 -4.24
CA LEU A 497 -12.29 -4.99 -3.07
C LEU A 497 -12.23 -6.47 -3.46
N LEU A 498 -11.32 -7.23 -2.87
CA LEU A 498 -11.23 -8.67 -3.07
C LEU A 498 -12.35 -9.45 -2.38
N ASN A 499 -12.84 -8.92 -1.26
CA ASN A 499 -13.93 -9.49 -0.46
C ASN A 499 -14.79 -8.36 0.09
N ASP A 500 -16.10 -8.61 0.21
CA ASP A 500 -17.04 -7.64 0.76
C ASP A 500 -17.11 -7.68 2.30
N MET A 501 -16.65 -8.77 2.94
CA MET A 501 -16.60 -8.86 4.40
C MET A 501 -15.32 -8.20 4.95
N ILE A 502 -15.46 -7.05 5.60
CA ILE A 502 -14.36 -6.20 6.09
C ILE A 502 -14.27 -6.29 7.60
N HIS A 503 -13.48 -7.22 8.10
CA HIS A 503 -13.31 -7.44 9.55
C HIS A 503 -12.37 -6.44 10.23
N GLY A 504 -11.48 -5.80 9.51
CA GLY A 504 -10.54 -4.81 10.03
C GLY A 504 -10.17 -3.79 8.96
N ILE A 505 -9.90 -2.58 9.39
CA ILE A 505 -9.46 -1.44 8.57
C ILE A 505 -8.15 -0.91 9.16
#